data_0f8c2a9de8b8dd12c21531f22457abdc
#
_entry.id   0f8c2a9de8b8dd12c21531f22457abdc
#
_cell.length_a   1.000
_cell.length_b   1.000
_cell.length_c   1.000
_cell.angle_alpha   90.00
_cell.angle_beta   90.00
_cell.angle_gamma   90.00
#
_symmetry.space_group_name_H-M   'P 1'
#
loop_
_entity.id
_entity.type
_entity.pdbx_description
1 polymer ?
#
loop_
_entity_poly.entity_id
_entity_poly.type
_entity_poly.pdbx_seq_one_letter_code
_entity_poly.pdbx_strand_id
1 'polypeptide(L)'
;MFTPILTQPPNTDPHWINTAYGGLNPCILGYPSYGYGNCLANCVGWAYGAAWVHLGYDPQLCINQASAWYTYNDGYPRSSDPQLGAIACWDDGASGHVAVVEEVFYTGGIITSCTVSESVYGGAFFQTATITRSSGWYRFTGYTFQGFIILPVDTDINEEMLAAFIKNKRREKVIIQ
;
A
#
# COMPACT_ATOMS: atom_id res chain seq x y z
N MET A 1 -5.88 15.04 0.32
CA MET A 1 -5.30 14.72 -1.03
C MET A 1 -4.24 13.64 -0.85
N PHE A 2 -4.36 12.52 -1.57
CA PHE A 2 -3.39 11.40 -1.53
C PHE A 2 -2.03 11.82 -2.10
N THR A 3 -0.95 11.50 -1.39
CA THR A 3 0.43 11.72 -1.86
C THR A 3 1.18 10.40 -1.78
N PRO A 4 1.69 9.86 -2.91
CA PRO A 4 2.40 8.59 -2.91
C PRO A 4 3.68 8.64 -2.07
N ILE A 5 3.97 7.57 -1.33
CA ILE A 5 5.23 7.39 -0.59
C ILE A 5 6.19 6.59 -1.48
N LEU A 6 6.99 7.28 -2.28
CA LEU A 6 7.93 6.68 -3.23
C LEU A 6 9.40 6.77 -2.77
N THR A 7 9.64 7.33 -1.59
CA THR A 7 10.97 7.47 -0.99
C THR A 7 10.94 7.02 0.47
N GLN A 8 12.06 6.51 0.95
CA GLN A 8 12.19 6.10 2.34
C GLN A 8 11.95 7.29 3.28
N PRO A 9 11.04 7.16 4.26
CA PRO A 9 10.85 8.18 5.28
C PRO A 9 12.06 8.26 6.23
N PRO A 10 12.22 9.39 6.95
CA PRO A 10 13.23 9.51 7.99
C PRO A 10 13.08 8.42 9.06
N ASN A 11 14.19 7.90 9.59
CA ASN A 11 14.20 6.88 10.66
C ASN A 11 13.54 7.36 11.95
N THR A 12 13.32 8.67 12.10
CA THR A 12 12.71 9.32 13.27
C THR A 12 11.24 9.65 13.07
N ASP A 13 10.66 9.29 11.93
CA ASP A 13 9.25 9.56 11.65
C ASP A 13 8.36 8.73 12.59
N PRO A 14 7.47 9.36 13.38
CA PRO A 14 6.68 8.70 14.40
C PRO A 14 5.73 7.61 13.87
N HIS A 15 5.33 7.67 12.60
CA HIS A 15 4.47 6.65 11.98
C HIS A 15 5.14 5.28 11.87
N TRP A 16 6.48 5.23 11.88
CA TRP A 16 7.26 4.00 11.87
C TRP A 16 8.02 3.74 13.17
N ILE A 17 7.80 4.53 14.21
CA ILE A 17 8.30 4.28 15.56
C ILE A 17 7.21 3.59 16.37
N ASN A 18 7.59 2.53 17.10
CA ASN A 18 6.66 1.78 17.94
C ASN A 18 6.17 2.64 19.13
N THR A 19 4.91 2.43 19.52
CA THR A 19 4.27 3.15 20.62
C THR A 19 5.01 3.01 21.95
N ALA A 20 5.68 1.88 22.21
CA ALA A 20 6.53 1.69 23.40
C ALA A 20 7.75 2.61 23.45
N TYR A 21 8.10 3.23 22.32
CA TYR A 21 9.20 4.19 22.19
C TYR A 21 8.71 5.62 21.85
N GLY A 22 7.44 5.89 22.10
CA GLY A 22 6.85 7.21 21.91
C GLY A 22 6.43 7.53 20.47
N GLY A 23 6.39 6.54 19.59
CA GLY A 23 5.85 6.67 18.24
C GLY A 23 4.34 6.41 18.15
N LEU A 24 3.85 6.27 16.93
CA LEU A 24 2.42 6.04 16.63
C LEU A 24 2.12 4.60 16.22
N ASN A 25 3.13 3.79 15.86
CA ASN A 25 2.93 2.47 15.28
C ASN A 25 2.80 1.39 16.36
N PRO A 26 1.67 0.70 16.50
CA PRO A 26 1.48 -0.37 17.49
C PRO A 26 2.06 -1.72 17.03
N CYS A 27 2.56 -1.82 15.80
CA CYS A 27 3.09 -3.06 15.25
C CYS A 27 4.36 -3.52 15.95
N ILE A 28 4.68 -4.80 15.78
CA ILE A 28 5.90 -5.42 16.30
C ILE A 28 7.12 -4.65 15.80
N LEU A 29 8.13 -4.47 16.67
CA LEU A 29 9.41 -3.90 16.28
C LEU A 29 9.98 -4.60 15.05
N GLY A 30 10.55 -3.83 14.16
CA GLY A 30 11.23 -4.32 12.98
C GLY A 30 12.54 -5.04 13.30
N TYR A 31 13.32 -5.30 12.27
CA TYR A 31 14.59 -5.99 12.43
C TYR A 31 15.54 -5.17 13.31
N PRO A 32 16.24 -5.79 14.31
CA PRO A 32 16.98 -5.08 15.35
C PRO A 32 18.06 -4.10 14.90
N SER A 33 18.53 -4.20 13.65
CA SER A 33 19.61 -3.38 13.12
C SER A 33 19.27 -1.90 12.93
N TYR A 34 18.00 -1.50 13.03
CA TYR A 34 17.60 -0.12 12.79
C TYR A 34 17.48 0.75 14.04
N GLY A 35 17.49 0.16 15.24
CA GLY A 35 17.48 0.91 16.51
C GLY A 35 16.23 1.78 16.73
N TYR A 36 16.26 2.59 17.79
CA TYR A 36 15.25 3.63 18.09
C TYR A 36 13.77 3.19 18.17
N GLY A 37 13.49 1.88 18.37
CA GLY A 37 12.12 1.38 18.41
C GLY A 37 11.40 1.40 17.07
N ASN A 38 12.15 1.44 15.96
CA ASN A 38 11.59 1.46 14.61
C ASN A 38 10.91 0.13 14.27
N CYS A 39 9.73 0.20 13.63
CA CYS A 39 8.96 -0.95 13.15
C CYS A 39 9.47 -1.51 11.81
N LEU A 40 10.51 -0.92 11.22
CA LEU A 40 11.16 -1.38 10.00
C LEU A 40 12.45 -2.15 10.34
N ALA A 41 12.99 -3.04 9.54
CA ALA A 41 12.39 -3.57 8.29
C ALA A 41 11.31 -4.62 8.62
N ASN A 42 10.08 -4.32 8.33
CA ASN A 42 8.92 -5.21 8.54
C ASN A 42 7.75 -4.72 7.68
N CYS A 43 7.15 -5.61 6.90
CA CYS A 43 6.04 -5.25 6.00
C CYS A 43 4.78 -4.77 6.74
N VAL A 44 4.47 -5.38 7.89
CA VAL A 44 3.34 -4.97 8.76
C VAL A 44 3.59 -3.58 9.34
N GLY A 45 4.79 -3.33 9.88
CA GLY A 45 5.19 -2.02 10.38
C GLY A 45 5.15 -0.95 9.29
N TRP A 46 5.63 -1.28 8.08
CA TRP A 46 5.55 -0.39 6.93
C TRP A 46 4.11 -0.04 6.58
N ALA A 47 3.29 -1.05 6.29
CA ALA A 47 1.93 -0.86 5.79
C ALA A 47 1.04 -0.11 6.80
N TYR A 48 1.20 -0.38 8.11
CA TYR A 48 0.47 0.34 9.15
C TYR A 48 0.84 1.82 9.19
N GLY A 49 2.14 2.14 9.17
CA GLY A 49 2.62 3.52 9.17
C GLY A 49 2.21 4.29 7.92
N ALA A 50 2.34 3.69 6.74
CA ALA A 50 1.92 4.31 5.49
C ALA A 50 0.40 4.53 5.42
N ALA A 51 -0.41 3.57 5.89
CA ALA A 51 -1.85 3.74 6.01
C ALA A 51 -2.21 4.92 6.93
N TRP A 52 -1.50 5.08 8.05
CA TRP A 52 -1.69 6.22 8.95
C TRP A 52 -1.40 7.55 8.24
N VAL A 53 -0.27 7.63 7.53
CA VAL A 53 0.08 8.84 6.76
C VAL A 53 -0.99 9.17 5.72
N HIS A 54 -1.48 8.17 4.98
CA HIS A 54 -2.48 8.37 3.94
C HIS A 54 -3.87 8.75 4.48
N LEU A 55 -4.26 8.22 5.64
CA LEU A 55 -5.55 8.50 6.27
C LEU A 55 -5.51 9.76 7.13
N GLY A 56 -4.35 10.12 7.70
CA GLY A 56 -4.22 11.20 8.68
C GLY A 56 -4.72 10.83 10.10
N TYR A 57 -5.05 9.56 10.33
CA TYR A 57 -5.50 9.03 11.64
C TYR A 57 -5.13 7.55 11.77
N ASP A 58 -5.26 6.99 13.00
CA ASP A 58 -4.98 5.58 13.26
C ASP A 58 -5.84 4.66 12.37
N PRO A 59 -5.21 3.84 11.51
CA PRO A 59 -5.94 3.01 10.56
C PRO A 59 -6.70 1.85 11.19
N GLN A 60 -6.48 1.52 12.47
CA GLN A 60 -7.10 0.38 13.16
C GLN A 60 -6.96 -0.97 12.41
N LEU A 61 -5.89 -1.13 11.66
CA LEU A 61 -5.58 -2.35 10.91
C LEU A 61 -5.09 -3.46 11.84
N CYS A 62 -5.01 -4.67 11.32
CA CYS A 62 -4.40 -5.81 12.00
C CYS A 62 -2.94 -5.50 12.38
N ILE A 63 -2.54 -5.85 13.60
CA ILE A 63 -1.14 -5.71 14.08
C ILE A 63 -0.41 -7.06 14.16
N ASN A 64 -1.08 -8.14 13.76
CA ASN A 64 -0.50 -9.49 13.71
C ASN A 64 0.31 -9.72 12.42
N GLN A 65 0.70 -10.97 12.18
CA GLN A 65 1.41 -11.36 10.96
C GLN A 65 0.62 -11.00 9.70
N ALA A 66 1.33 -10.69 8.62
CA ALA A 66 0.74 -10.22 7.37
C ALA A 66 -0.26 -11.22 6.77
N SER A 67 -0.06 -12.53 6.95
CA SER A 67 -0.99 -13.58 6.52
C SER A 67 -2.41 -13.45 7.09
N ALA A 68 -2.56 -12.79 8.25
CA ALA A 68 -3.86 -12.55 8.89
C ALA A 68 -4.59 -11.30 8.36
N TRP A 69 -3.91 -10.40 7.68
CA TRP A 69 -4.45 -9.08 7.34
C TRP A 69 -5.69 -9.12 6.46
N TYR A 70 -5.64 -9.90 5.39
CA TYR A 70 -6.75 -9.95 4.43
C TYR A 70 -8.06 -10.47 5.04
N THR A 71 -7.97 -11.43 5.97
CA THR A 71 -9.11 -12.06 6.63
C THR A 71 -9.53 -11.40 7.92
N TYR A 72 -8.72 -10.47 8.44
CA TYR A 72 -9.03 -9.74 9.66
C TYR A 72 -10.24 -8.83 9.46
N ASN A 73 -11.11 -8.79 10.47
CA ASN A 73 -12.31 -7.93 10.44
C ASN A 73 -11.97 -6.53 10.98
N ASP A 74 -11.39 -5.70 10.12
CA ASP A 74 -11.06 -4.31 10.39
C ASP A 74 -12.14 -3.31 9.92
N GLY A 75 -13.22 -3.81 9.32
CA GLY A 75 -14.30 -3.00 8.77
C GLY A 75 -14.04 -2.42 7.39
N TYR A 76 -12.84 -2.58 6.82
CA TYR A 76 -12.54 -2.11 5.48
C TYR A 76 -13.00 -3.08 4.39
N PRO A 77 -13.48 -2.59 3.22
CA PRO A 77 -13.82 -3.44 2.09
C PRO A 77 -12.61 -4.21 1.54
N ARG A 78 -12.88 -5.36 0.92
CA ARG A 78 -11.91 -6.17 0.18
C ARG A 78 -12.17 -6.08 -1.32
N SER A 79 -11.11 -6.09 -2.14
CA SER A 79 -11.20 -5.96 -3.60
C SER A 79 -10.18 -6.85 -4.29
N SER A 80 -10.48 -7.27 -5.54
CA SER A 80 -9.51 -7.86 -6.46
C SER A 80 -8.73 -6.81 -7.26
N ASP A 81 -9.18 -5.54 -7.21
CA ASP A 81 -8.61 -4.42 -7.95
C ASP A 81 -7.97 -3.41 -7.00
N PRO A 82 -6.77 -2.90 -7.32
CA PRO A 82 -6.09 -1.91 -6.51
C PRO A 82 -6.79 -0.55 -6.56
N GLN A 83 -6.69 0.17 -5.45
CA GLN A 83 -6.98 1.61 -5.36
C GLN A 83 -5.79 2.28 -4.68
N LEU A 84 -5.64 3.60 -4.86
CA LEU A 84 -4.60 4.38 -4.17
C LEU A 84 -4.74 4.22 -2.66
N GLY A 85 -3.64 3.99 -1.96
CA GLY A 85 -3.59 3.76 -0.53
C GLY A 85 -4.09 2.38 -0.06
N ALA A 86 -4.60 1.51 -0.95
CA ALA A 86 -5.01 0.16 -0.59
C ALA A 86 -3.82 -0.70 -0.13
N ILE A 87 -4.09 -1.69 0.73
CA ILE A 87 -3.08 -2.65 1.17
C ILE A 87 -3.19 -3.92 0.32
N ALA A 88 -2.17 -4.22 -0.46
CA ALA A 88 -2.02 -5.50 -1.16
C ALA A 88 -1.56 -6.59 -0.18
N CYS A 89 -2.21 -7.75 -0.21
CA CYS A 89 -1.97 -8.84 0.74
C CYS A 89 -1.60 -10.13 0.01
N TRP A 90 -0.56 -10.82 0.52
CA TRP A 90 -0.12 -12.14 0.05
C TRP A 90 0.06 -13.09 1.23
N ASP A 91 -0.20 -14.38 0.98
CA ASP A 91 -0.05 -15.46 1.94
C ASP A 91 0.96 -16.49 1.42
N ASP A 92 1.88 -16.92 2.29
CA ASP A 92 2.86 -17.99 2.04
C ASP A 92 2.57 -19.25 2.89
N GLY A 93 1.41 -19.28 3.55
CA GLY A 93 1.05 -20.30 4.52
C GLY A 93 1.72 -20.16 5.89
N ALA A 94 2.45 -19.05 6.12
CA ALA A 94 3.16 -18.78 7.37
C ALA A 94 3.02 -17.30 7.79
N SER A 95 3.97 -16.46 7.41
CA SER A 95 4.02 -15.05 7.84
C SER A 95 3.26 -14.11 6.91
N GLY A 96 3.19 -14.42 5.62
CA GLY A 96 2.60 -13.57 4.59
C GLY A 96 3.41 -12.32 4.28
N HIS A 97 2.85 -11.47 3.43
CA HIS A 97 3.40 -10.16 3.08
C HIS A 97 2.30 -9.15 2.82
N VAL A 98 2.55 -7.88 3.13
CA VAL A 98 1.68 -6.75 2.81
C VAL A 98 2.49 -5.59 2.25
N ALA A 99 1.87 -4.83 1.34
CA ALA A 99 2.45 -3.64 0.73
C ALA A 99 1.36 -2.60 0.47
N VAL A 100 1.72 -1.33 0.30
CA VAL A 100 0.77 -0.23 0.10
C VAL A 100 0.77 0.19 -1.36
N VAL A 101 -0.41 0.35 -1.97
CA VAL A 101 -0.57 0.81 -3.34
C VAL A 101 -0.36 2.32 -3.41
N GLU A 102 0.67 2.74 -4.12
CA GLU A 102 1.05 4.15 -4.25
C GLU A 102 0.62 4.76 -5.58
N GLU A 103 0.57 3.95 -6.64
CA GLU A 103 0.15 4.37 -7.98
C GLU A 103 -0.68 3.28 -8.64
N VAL A 104 -1.64 3.66 -9.48
CA VAL A 104 -2.49 2.72 -10.26
C VAL A 104 -2.46 3.12 -11.74
N PHE A 105 -2.16 2.14 -12.61
CA PHE A 105 -2.03 2.36 -14.05
C PHE A 105 -3.15 1.70 -14.82
N TYR A 106 -3.63 2.42 -15.84
CA TYR A 106 -4.74 2.01 -16.68
C TYR A 106 -4.33 1.93 -18.15
N THR A 107 -4.85 0.93 -18.85
CA THR A 107 -4.79 0.83 -20.32
C THR A 107 -6.20 0.60 -20.84
N GLY A 108 -6.68 1.48 -21.71
CA GLY A 108 -8.03 1.37 -22.24
C GLY A 108 -9.15 1.43 -21.19
N GLY A 109 -8.91 2.04 -20.03
CA GLY A 109 -9.86 2.12 -18.91
C GLY A 109 -9.83 0.91 -17.97
N ILE A 110 -8.96 -0.07 -18.22
CA ILE A 110 -8.77 -1.26 -17.38
C ILE A 110 -7.49 -1.07 -16.57
N ILE A 111 -7.53 -1.39 -15.28
CA ILE A 111 -6.33 -1.40 -14.42
C ILE A 111 -5.41 -2.54 -14.89
N THR A 112 -4.17 -2.21 -15.22
CA THR A 112 -3.17 -3.18 -15.72
C THR A 112 -2.05 -3.45 -14.73
N SER A 113 -1.69 -2.47 -13.92
CA SER A 113 -0.63 -2.58 -12.91
C SER A 113 -0.79 -1.54 -11.81
N CYS A 114 -0.04 -1.71 -10.74
CA CYS A 114 0.14 -0.69 -9.71
C CYS A 114 1.59 -0.71 -9.20
N THR A 115 2.06 0.45 -8.70
CA THR A 115 3.27 0.53 -7.89
C THR A 115 2.89 0.34 -6.44
N VAL A 116 3.59 -0.54 -5.75
CA VAL A 116 3.46 -0.72 -4.30
C VAL A 116 4.74 -0.27 -3.59
N SER A 117 4.60 0.29 -2.38
CA SER A 117 5.68 0.54 -1.43
C SER A 117 5.66 -0.52 -0.34
N GLU A 118 6.83 -0.96 0.09
CA GLU A 118 6.96 -2.05 1.06
C GLU A 118 8.26 -2.00 1.84
N SER A 119 8.29 -2.70 2.97
CA SER A 119 9.48 -3.08 3.71
C SER A 119 9.51 -4.60 3.88
N VAL A 120 10.69 -5.21 3.87
CA VAL A 120 10.85 -6.67 3.90
C VAL A 120 11.60 -7.08 5.17
N TYR A 121 11.01 -7.93 6.00
CA TYR A 121 11.63 -8.38 7.25
C TYR A 121 13.00 -9.00 7.02
N GLY A 122 14.03 -8.46 7.70
CA GLY A 122 15.41 -8.87 7.51
C GLY A 122 16.03 -8.53 6.15
N GLY A 123 15.32 -7.79 5.30
CA GLY A 123 15.72 -7.38 3.96
C GLY A 123 15.67 -5.87 3.77
N ALA A 124 15.02 -5.44 2.68
CA ALA A 124 14.90 -4.02 2.35
C ALA A 124 14.10 -3.25 3.41
N PHE A 125 14.68 -2.14 3.87
CA PHE A 125 14.03 -1.22 4.79
C PHE A 125 12.87 -0.49 4.13
N PHE A 126 13.08 -0.10 2.89
CA PHE A 126 12.09 0.47 1.99
C PHE A 126 12.42 0.07 0.54
N GLN A 127 11.41 -0.25 -0.21
CA GLN A 127 11.50 -0.39 -1.66
C GLN A 127 10.12 -0.17 -2.30
N THR A 128 10.12 0.08 -3.61
CA THR A 128 8.93 0.06 -4.44
C THR A 128 8.99 -1.09 -5.43
N ALA A 129 7.84 -1.58 -5.86
CA ALA A 129 7.74 -2.59 -6.90
C ALA A 129 6.48 -2.37 -7.74
N THR A 130 6.57 -2.70 -9.03
CA THR A 130 5.40 -2.76 -9.90
C THR A 130 4.87 -4.18 -9.95
N ILE A 131 3.59 -4.36 -9.60
CA ILE A 131 2.85 -5.61 -9.76
C ILE A 131 1.81 -5.46 -10.86
N THR A 132 1.51 -6.54 -11.59
CA THR A 132 0.65 -6.48 -12.76
C THR A 132 -0.54 -7.44 -12.64
N ARG A 133 -1.68 -7.04 -13.22
CA ARG A 133 -2.85 -7.90 -13.32
C ARG A 133 -2.57 -9.18 -14.13
N SER A 134 -1.81 -9.09 -15.21
CA SER A 134 -1.48 -10.21 -16.07
C SER A 134 -0.66 -11.30 -15.38
N SER A 135 0.09 -10.96 -14.33
CA SER A 135 0.81 -11.93 -13.49
C SER A 135 -0.01 -12.40 -12.28
N GLY A 136 -1.31 -12.03 -12.17
CA GLY A 136 -2.14 -12.31 -11.00
C GLY A 136 -1.68 -11.54 -9.76
N TRP A 137 -1.12 -10.32 -9.93
CA TRP A 137 -0.55 -9.49 -8.88
C TRP A 137 0.63 -10.16 -8.13
N TYR A 138 1.38 -11.00 -8.85
CA TYR A 138 2.54 -11.72 -8.31
C TYR A 138 3.60 -10.76 -7.75
N ARG A 139 4.16 -11.10 -6.59
CA ARG A 139 5.25 -10.33 -5.94
C ARG A 139 6.45 -11.20 -5.59
N PHE A 140 6.24 -12.35 -4.94
CA PHE A 140 7.32 -13.23 -4.48
C PHE A 140 7.00 -14.69 -4.80
N THR A 141 8.04 -15.49 -5.07
CA THR A 141 7.92 -16.94 -5.25
C THR A 141 7.39 -17.59 -3.95
N GLY A 142 6.40 -18.46 -4.08
CA GLY A 142 5.78 -19.16 -2.94
C GLY A 142 4.67 -18.37 -2.24
N TYR A 143 4.37 -17.13 -2.68
CA TYR A 143 3.28 -16.33 -2.13
C TYR A 143 2.06 -16.35 -3.05
N THR A 144 0.88 -16.50 -2.47
CA THR A 144 -0.42 -16.41 -3.15
C THR A 144 -1.05 -15.05 -2.86
N PHE A 145 -1.41 -14.31 -3.91
CA PHE A 145 -2.12 -13.05 -3.76
C PHE A 145 -3.54 -13.30 -3.23
N GLN A 146 -3.92 -12.59 -2.16
CA GLN A 146 -5.24 -12.70 -1.52
C GLN A 146 -6.20 -11.61 -1.99
N GLY A 147 -5.72 -10.40 -2.24
CA GLY A 147 -6.49 -9.23 -2.64
C GLY A 147 -5.98 -7.94 -2.02
N PHE A 148 -6.81 -6.90 -2.14
CA PHE A 148 -6.53 -5.57 -1.59
C PHE A 148 -7.51 -5.22 -0.47
N ILE A 149 -7.02 -4.62 0.62
CA ILE A 149 -7.82 -3.96 1.65
C ILE A 149 -7.98 -2.50 1.22
N ILE A 150 -9.22 -2.04 1.07
CA ILE A 150 -9.50 -0.70 0.55
C ILE A 150 -9.65 0.28 1.70
N LEU A 151 -8.70 1.20 1.81
CA LEU A 151 -8.74 2.27 2.80
C LEU A 151 -9.47 3.50 2.21
N PRO A 152 -10.23 4.26 3.02
CA PRO A 152 -10.94 5.45 2.58
C PRO A 152 -10.00 6.67 2.51
N VAL A 153 -8.93 6.54 1.72
CA VAL A 153 -8.00 7.65 1.49
C VAL A 153 -8.66 8.73 0.65
N ASP A 154 -8.39 9.98 0.99
CA ASP A 154 -8.86 11.13 0.22
C ASP A 154 -8.10 11.22 -1.11
N THR A 155 -8.67 10.59 -2.10
CA THR A 155 -8.17 10.61 -3.48
C THR A 155 -8.78 11.74 -4.27
N ASP A 156 -9.02 12.93 -3.71
CA ASP A 156 -9.56 14.03 -4.52
C ASP A 156 -8.97 14.00 -5.94
N ILE A 157 -9.57 13.14 -6.77
CA ILE A 157 -9.49 13.28 -8.20
C ILE A 157 -10.32 14.54 -8.43
N ASN A 158 -9.63 15.66 -8.41
CA ASN A 158 -10.20 16.95 -8.68
C ASN A 158 -11.14 16.75 -9.88
N GLU A 159 -12.43 17.07 -9.72
CA GLU A 159 -13.41 16.95 -10.82
C GLU A 159 -12.89 17.63 -12.08
N GLU A 160 -12.01 18.65 -11.96
CA GLU A 160 -11.27 19.26 -13.06
C GLU A 160 -10.31 18.30 -13.78
N MET A 161 -9.60 17.40 -13.06
CA MET A 161 -8.73 16.40 -13.72
C MET A 161 -9.55 15.34 -14.44
N LEU A 162 -10.67 14.90 -13.85
CA LEU A 162 -11.59 13.99 -14.50
C LEU A 162 -12.26 14.64 -15.73
N ALA A 163 -12.67 15.89 -15.61
CA ALA A 163 -13.23 16.66 -16.71
C ALA A 163 -12.20 16.90 -17.82
N ALA A 164 -10.91 17.19 -17.47
CA ALA A 164 -9.82 17.35 -18.43
C ALA A 164 -9.50 16.03 -19.14
N PHE A 165 -9.51 14.90 -18.42
CA PHE A 165 -9.31 13.56 -18.99
C PHE A 165 -10.43 13.18 -19.97
N ILE A 166 -11.70 13.43 -19.59
CA ILE A 166 -12.87 13.19 -20.45
C ILE A 166 -12.81 14.10 -21.70
N LYS A 167 -12.39 15.36 -21.53
CA LYS A 167 -12.26 16.32 -22.63
C LYS A 167 -11.16 15.94 -23.63
N ASN A 168 -10.03 15.41 -23.15
CA ASN A 168 -8.97 14.90 -24.01
C ASN A 168 -9.38 13.64 -24.78
N LYS A 169 -10.06 12.69 -24.12
CA LYS A 169 -10.60 11.49 -24.82
C LYS A 169 -11.62 11.83 -25.90
N ARG A 170 -12.41 12.89 -25.73
CA ARG A 170 -13.33 13.36 -26.79
C ARG A 170 -12.60 13.99 -27.98
N ARG A 171 -11.47 14.67 -27.75
CA ARG A 171 -10.64 15.25 -28.82
C ARG A 171 -9.94 14.17 -29.65
N GLU A 172 -9.45 13.10 -29.05
CA GLU A 172 -8.82 11.98 -29.79
C GLU A 172 -9.80 11.25 -30.71
N LYS A 173 -11.09 11.15 -30.35
CA LYS A 173 -12.12 10.54 -31.22
C LYS A 173 -12.51 11.39 -32.42
N VAL A 174 -12.25 12.70 -32.44
CA VAL A 174 -12.59 13.61 -33.53
C VAL A 174 -11.52 13.66 -34.62
N ILE A 175 -10.30 13.17 -34.33
CA ILE A 175 -9.16 13.20 -35.29
C ILE A 175 -9.11 11.93 -36.16
N ILE A 176 -9.99 10.94 -35.95
CA ILE A 176 -10.00 9.65 -36.65
C ILE A 176 -11.25 9.55 -37.61
N GLN A 177 -11.80 10.68 -38.02
CA GLN A 177 -12.84 10.74 -39.12
C GLN A 177 -12.31 11.49 -40.31
#